data_69f8d06718302a0bcf056c39f0ccd724
#
_entry.id   69f8d06718302a0bcf056c39f0ccd724
#
_cell.length_a   1.000
_cell.length_b   1.000
_cell.length_c   1.000
_cell.angle_alpha   90.00
_cell.angle_beta   90.00
_cell.angle_gamma   90.00
#
_symmetry.space_group_name_H-M   'P 1'
#
loop_
_entity.id
_entity.type
_entity.pdbx_description
1 polymer ?
#
loop_
_entity_poly.entity_id
_entity_poly.type
_entity_poly.pdbx_seq_one_letter_code
_entity_poly.pdbx_strand_id
1 'polypeptide(L)'
;MPRLRVGVVFGGRSGEHEVSLASAASVIAALEERGHTVVPIGIARNGRWVVGGEPLRALAAEARVALPSNDADGAVKKALANRAEAAENAAVEGLVRTEPAGSLPLELRQGLDVVVIMLHGPYGEDCTIQGLFELADVPYVGAGVLASA
;
A
#
# COMPACT_ATOMS: atom_id res chain seq x y z
N MET A 1 7.22 20.11 -9.62
CA MET A 1 6.90 19.53 -8.29
C MET A 1 8.02 18.62 -7.85
N PRO A 2 8.43 18.66 -6.59
CA PRO A 2 9.44 17.73 -6.10
C PRO A 2 8.94 16.30 -6.19
N ARG A 3 9.84 15.38 -6.52
CA ARG A 3 9.56 13.96 -6.54
C ARG A 3 9.54 13.45 -5.10
N LEU A 4 8.39 12.97 -4.66
CA LEU A 4 8.22 12.41 -3.33
C LEU A 4 8.36 10.89 -3.36
N ARG A 5 8.80 10.33 -2.24
CA ARG A 5 8.76 8.91 -1.97
C ARG A 5 7.56 8.62 -1.07
N VAL A 6 6.52 8.04 -1.67
CA VAL A 6 5.20 7.88 -1.05
C VAL A 6 4.94 6.42 -0.70
N GLY A 7 4.71 6.15 0.56
CA GLY A 7 4.19 4.85 0.99
C GLY A 7 2.69 4.77 0.73
N VAL A 8 2.20 3.66 0.21
CA VAL A 8 0.76 3.39 0.06
C VAL A 8 0.43 2.14 0.85
N VAL A 9 -0.37 2.29 1.91
CA VAL A 9 -0.77 1.19 2.79
C VAL A 9 -2.18 0.72 2.42
N PHE A 10 -2.34 -0.57 2.20
CA PHE A 10 -3.57 -1.18 1.71
C PHE A 10 -3.80 -2.59 2.25
N GLY A 11 -4.98 -3.13 2.01
CA GLY A 11 -5.42 -4.44 2.47
C GLY A 11 -6.15 -4.38 3.81
N GLY A 12 -5.63 -5.04 4.82
CA GLY A 12 -6.16 -5.00 6.18
C GLY A 12 -7.10 -6.14 6.53
N ARG A 13 -7.49 -6.17 7.81
CA ARG A 13 -8.30 -7.24 8.40
C ARG A 13 -9.80 -7.13 8.14
N SER A 14 -10.26 -5.98 7.64
CA SER A 14 -11.69 -5.74 7.45
C SER A 14 -12.29 -6.54 6.30
N GLY A 15 -13.62 -6.61 6.26
CA GLY A 15 -14.36 -7.19 5.13
C GLY A 15 -14.21 -6.40 3.83
N GLU A 16 -13.66 -5.19 3.89
CA GLU A 16 -13.40 -4.32 2.73
C GLU A 16 -11.96 -4.46 2.19
N HIS A 17 -11.30 -5.56 2.50
CA HIS A 17 -9.93 -5.83 2.05
C HIS A 17 -9.78 -5.73 0.52
N GLU A 18 -10.69 -6.33 -0.24
CA GLU A 18 -10.67 -6.28 -1.70
C GLU A 18 -10.88 -4.87 -2.25
N VAL A 19 -11.76 -4.10 -1.63
CA VAL A 19 -11.99 -2.68 -2.00
C VAL A 19 -10.72 -1.86 -1.80
N SER A 20 -10.02 -2.12 -0.70
CA SER A 20 -8.73 -1.49 -0.41
C SER A 20 -7.68 -1.80 -1.48
N LEU A 21 -7.59 -3.05 -1.94
CA LEU A 21 -6.67 -3.45 -3.01
C LEU A 21 -6.95 -2.70 -4.32
N ALA A 22 -8.22 -2.60 -4.72
CA ALA A 22 -8.63 -1.90 -5.92
C ALA A 22 -8.35 -0.39 -5.84
N SER A 23 -8.66 0.22 -4.70
CA SER A 23 -8.37 1.64 -4.45
C SER A 23 -6.88 1.93 -4.47
N ALA A 24 -6.08 1.07 -3.85
CA ALA A 24 -4.63 1.20 -3.85
C ALA A 24 -4.04 1.12 -5.26
N ALA A 25 -4.52 0.21 -6.11
CA ALA A 25 -4.07 0.10 -7.49
C ALA A 25 -4.24 1.43 -8.24
N SER A 26 -5.40 2.06 -8.11
CA SER A 26 -5.69 3.35 -8.75
C SER A 26 -4.81 4.49 -8.22
N VAL A 27 -4.64 4.57 -6.91
CA VAL A 27 -3.81 5.61 -6.27
C VAL A 27 -2.33 5.45 -6.63
N ILE A 28 -1.82 4.22 -6.59
CA ILE A 28 -0.43 3.93 -6.97
C ILE A 28 -0.17 4.36 -8.42
N ALA A 29 -1.05 3.98 -9.35
CA ALA A 29 -0.93 4.37 -10.73
C ALA A 29 -0.91 5.90 -10.91
N ALA A 30 -1.82 6.61 -10.26
CA ALA A 30 -1.90 8.06 -10.33
C ALA A 30 -0.64 8.76 -9.76
N LEU A 31 -0.08 8.25 -8.69
CA LEU A 31 1.15 8.78 -8.09
C LEU A 31 2.38 8.56 -9.00
N GLU A 32 2.49 7.38 -9.59
CA GLU A 32 3.59 7.05 -10.50
C GLU A 32 3.50 7.86 -11.80
N GLU A 33 2.29 8.06 -12.33
CA GLU A 33 2.06 8.91 -13.50
C GLU A 33 2.51 10.36 -13.26
N ARG A 34 2.38 10.85 -12.03
CA ARG A 34 2.87 12.16 -11.61
C ARG A 34 4.35 12.21 -11.28
N GLY A 35 5.07 11.12 -11.45
CA GLY A 35 6.51 11.05 -11.27
C GLY A 35 6.97 10.80 -9.83
N HIS A 36 6.07 10.46 -8.92
CA HIS A 36 6.45 10.07 -7.56
C HIS A 36 7.00 8.64 -7.52
N THR A 37 7.83 8.36 -6.52
CA THR A 37 8.27 6.99 -6.24
C THR A 37 7.32 6.37 -5.23
N VAL A 38 6.66 5.28 -5.59
CA VAL A 38 5.71 4.60 -4.71
C VAL A 38 6.33 3.38 -4.05
N VAL A 39 6.14 3.27 -2.75
CA VAL A 39 6.50 2.10 -1.95
C VAL A 39 5.19 1.44 -1.49
N PRO A 40 4.76 0.34 -2.12
CA PRO A 40 3.55 -0.36 -1.71
C PRO A 40 3.80 -1.16 -0.44
N ILE A 41 2.86 -1.07 0.50
CA ILE A 41 2.91 -1.72 1.80
C ILE A 41 1.57 -2.38 2.04
N GLY A 42 1.53 -3.71 1.98
CA GLY A 42 0.31 -4.47 2.18
C GLY A 42 0.10 -4.89 3.63
N ILE A 43 -1.17 -5.10 3.99
CA ILE A 43 -1.58 -5.76 5.22
C ILE A 43 -2.48 -6.92 4.83
N ALA A 44 -2.08 -8.12 5.18
CA ALA A 44 -2.85 -9.33 4.94
C ALA A 44 -4.08 -9.39 5.87
N ARG A 45 -5.04 -10.27 5.56
CA ARG A 45 -6.26 -10.44 6.38
C ARG A 45 -5.97 -10.87 7.82
N ASN A 46 -4.85 -11.56 8.06
CA ASN A 46 -4.39 -11.93 9.41
C ASN A 46 -3.66 -10.78 10.13
N GLY A 47 -3.55 -9.60 9.53
CA GLY A 47 -2.90 -8.42 10.07
C GLY A 47 -1.39 -8.36 9.88
N ARG A 48 -0.77 -9.34 9.25
CA ARG A 48 0.66 -9.32 8.97
C ARG A 48 0.97 -8.30 7.87
N TRP A 49 2.10 -7.64 8.01
CA TRP A 49 2.62 -6.76 6.97
C TRP A 49 3.16 -7.58 5.79
N VAL A 50 2.92 -7.10 4.60
CA VAL A 50 3.41 -7.68 3.34
C VAL A 50 4.21 -6.60 2.64
N VAL A 51 5.52 -6.75 2.61
CA VAL A 51 6.46 -5.73 2.13
C VAL A 51 7.50 -6.31 1.19
N GLY A 52 8.14 -5.45 0.42
CA GLY A 52 9.09 -5.86 -0.63
C GLY A 52 8.39 -6.48 -1.85
N GLY A 53 9.11 -6.72 -2.92
CA GLY A 53 8.55 -7.28 -4.14
C GLY A 53 7.29 -6.55 -4.63
N GLU A 54 6.20 -7.31 -4.84
CA GLU A 54 4.90 -6.81 -5.31
C GLU A 54 3.76 -7.15 -4.32
N PRO A 55 3.63 -6.44 -3.19
CA PRO A 55 2.62 -6.75 -2.16
C PRO A 55 1.18 -6.69 -2.69
N LEU A 56 0.88 -5.73 -3.57
CA LEU A 56 -0.45 -5.57 -4.15
C LEU A 56 -0.85 -6.80 -4.98
N ARG A 57 0.06 -7.30 -5.78
CA ARG A 57 -0.14 -8.49 -6.59
C ARG A 57 -0.30 -9.75 -5.74
N ALA A 58 0.54 -9.88 -4.73
CA ALA A 58 0.50 -11.01 -3.81
C ALA A 58 -0.84 -11.08 -3.07
N LEU A 59 -1.31 -9.96 -2.51
CA LEU A 59 -2.60 -9.89 -1.82
C LEU A 59 -3.79 -10.05 -2.76
N ALA A 60 -3.72 -9.50 -3.98
CA ALA A 60 -4.78 -9.68 -4.98
C ALA A 60 -4.90 -11.14 -5.42
N ALA A 61 -3.80 -11.84 -5.61
CA ALA A 61 -3.79 -13.26 -5.93
C ALA A 61 -4.37 -14.12 -4.79
N GLU A 62 -3.99 -13.82 -3.55
CA GLU A 62 -4.52 -14.51 -2.37
C GLU A 62 -6.02 -14.30 -2.21
N ALA A 63 -6.50 -13.08 -2.42
CA ALA A 63 -7.91 -12.73 -2.35
C ALA A 63 -8.71 -13.16 -3.60
N ARG A 64 -8.05 -13.64 -4.65
CA ARG A 64 -8.65 -13.96 -5.96
C ARG A 64 -9.40 -12.78 -6.58
N VAL A 65 -8.87 -11.59 -6.37
CA VAL A 65 -9.43 -10.36 -6.90
C VAL A 65 -8.74 -10.01 -8.22
N ALA A 66 -9.54 -9.76 -9.25
CA ALA A 66 -9.03 -9.10 -10.44
C ALA A 66 -8.80 -7.62 -10.12
N LEU A 67 -7.57 -7.17 -10.20
CA LEU A 67 -7.30 -5.74 -10.11
C LEU A 67 -7.94 -5.02 -11.29
N PRO A 68 -8.42 -3.78 -11.08
CA PRO A 68 -9.10 -3.05 -12.14
C PRO A 68 -8.25 -2.99 -13.41
N SER A 69 -8.80 -3.52 -14.49
CA SER A 69 -8.17 -3.52 -15.81
C SER A 69 -8.96 -2.70 -16.82
N ASN A 70 -9.71 -1.70 -16.34
CA ASN A 70 -10.52 -0.88 -17.22
C ASN A 70 -9.64 -0.07 -18.18
N ASP A 71 -9.97 -0.16 -19.45
CA ASP A 71 -9.28 0.60 -20.50
C ASP A 71 -9.39 2.13 -20.31
N ALA A 72 -10.33 2.57 -19.49
CA ALA A 72 -10.40 3.95 -19.02
C ALA A 72 -9.21 4.32 -18.10
N ASP A 73 -8.58 3.33 -17.49
CA ASP A 73 -7.44 3.47 -16.58
C ASP A 73 -6.17 2.83 -17.15
N GLY A 74 -5.82 3.17 -18.38
CA GLY A 74 -4.56 2.74 -18.99
C GLY A 74 -3.32 2.99 -18.11
N ALA A 75 -3.40 3.98 -17.21
CA ALA A 75 -2.39 4.27 -16.20
C ALA A 75 -2.24 3.11 -15.19
N VAL A 76 -3.34 2.52 -14.72
CA VAL A 76 -3.30 1.39 -13.77
C VAL A 76 -2.67 0.16 -14.44
N LYS A 77 -3.10 -0.14 -15.67
CA LYS A 77 -2.54 -1.25 -16.45
C LYS A 77 -1.05 -1.07 -16.70
N LYS A 78 -0.64 0.15 -17.06
CA LYS A 78 0.76 0.50 -17.29
C LYS A 78 1.59 0.41 -16.01
N ALA A 79 1.07 0.92 -14.89
CA ALA A 79 1.75 0.83 -13.60
C ALA A 79 1.92 -0.62 -13.15
N LEU A 80 0.89 -1.45 -13.32
CA LEU A 80 0.96 -2.88 -13.01
C LEU A 80 1.92 -3.63 -13.94
N ALA A 81 1.95 -3.29 -15.24
CA ALA A 81 2.90 -3.86 -16.20
C ALA A 81 4.34 -3.46 -15.87
N ASN A 82 4.59 -2.19 -15.59
CA ASN A 82 5.91 -1.70 -15.18
C ASN A 82 6.39 -2.37 -13.89
N ARG A 83 5.48 -2.62 -12.94
CA ARG A 83 5.79 -3.35 -11.72
C ARG A 83 6.05 -4.82 -11.96
N ALA A 84 5.38 -5.44 -12.94
CA ALA A 84 5.64 -6.82 -13.33
C ALA A 84 7.05 -6.98 -13.89
N GLU A 85 7.47 -6.06 -14.76
CA GLU A 85 8.85 -6.05 -15.29
C GLU A 85 9.88 -5.76 -14.20
N ALA A 86 9.57 -4.82 -13.29
CA ALA A 86 10.42 -4.55 -12.12
C ALA A 86 10.49 -5.75 -11.18
N ALA A 87 9.39 -6.50 -11.01
CA ALA A 87 9.36 -7.71 -10.20
C ALA A 87 10.15 -8.86 -10.82
N GLU A 88 10.13 -9.03 -12.15
CA GLU A 88 10.98 -9.98 -12.84
C GLU A 88 12.47 -9.65 -12.68
N ASN A 89 12.82 -8.37 -12.74
CA ASN A 89 14.17 -7.89 -12.47
C ASN A 89 14.53 -7.95 -10.98
N ALA A 90 13.56 -7.76 -10.09
CA ALA A 90 13.72 -7.85 -8.64
C ALA A 90 13.56 -9.28 -8.09
N ALA A 91 13.19 -10.24 -8.92
CA ALA A 91 13.15 -11.67 -8.53
C ALA A 91 14.53 -12.17 -8.05
N VAL A 92 15.59 -11.41 -8.34
CA VAL A 92 16.94 -11.63 -7.81
C VAL A 92 17.16 -10.89 -6.48
N GLU A 93 16.36 -9.87 -6.13
CA GLU A 93 16.59 -9.01 -4.95
C GLU A 93 15.45 -8.91 -3.93
N GLY A 94 14.26 -9.44 -4.18
CA GLY A 94 13.17 -9.16 -3.26
C GLY A 94 11.94 -10.03 -3.36
N LEU A 95 11.98 -11.21 -2.78
CA LEU A 95 10.77 -11.93 -2.41
C LEU A 95 9.91 -11.05 -1.49
N VAL A 96 8.60 -11.05 -1.70
CA VAL A 96 7.65 -10.49 -0.77
C VAL A 96 7.92 -11.07 0.63
N ARG A 97 8.13 -10.17 1.60
CA ARG A 97 8.36 -10.55 2.98
C ARG A 97 7.10 -10.32 3.79
N THR A 98 6.84 -11.18 4.75
CA THR A 98 5.79 -11.00 5.73
C THR A 98 6.41 -10.69 7.09
N GLU A 99 5.88 -9.65 7.76
CA GLU A 99 6.31 -9.27 9.10
C GLU A 99 5.13 -9.34 10.09
N PRO A 100 5.41 -9.59 11.38
CA PRO A 100 4.35 -9.67 12.39
C PRO A 100 3.50 -8.41 12.46
N ALA A 101 2.21 -8.56 12.77
CA ALA A 101 1.28 -7.44 12.89
C ALA A 101 1.72 -6.38 13.91
N GLY A 102 2.40 -6.78 14.97
CA GLY A 102 2.90 -5.88 16.02
C GLY A 102 4.23 -5.19 15.69
N SER A 103 4.86 -5.51 14.56
CA SER A 103 6.08 -4.84 14.11
C SER A 103 5.75 -3.66 13.20
N LEU A 104 6.67 -2.71 13.09
CA LEU A 104 6.59 -1.64 12.10
C LEU A 104 7.64 -1.91 11.02
N PRO A 105 7.24 -2.19 9.77
CA PRO A 105 8.18 -2.48 8.70
C PRO A 105 9.22 -1.39 8.50
N LEU A 106 10.41 -1.80 8.09
CA LEU A 106 11.52 -0.87 7.84
C LEU A 106 11.13 0.15 6.75
N GLU A 107 10.35 -0.26 5.77
CA GLU A 107 9.85 0.58 4.69
C GLU A 107 9.04 1.79 5.20
N LEU A 108 8.32 1.64 6.32
CA LEU A 108 7.60 2.72 6.98
C LEU A 108 8.50 3.60 7.87
N ARG A 109 9.61 3.04 8.32
CA ARG A 109 10.50 3.72 9.28
C ARG A 109 11.56 4.58 8.61
N GLN A 110 11.86 4.35 7.34
CA GLN A 110 12.97 4.99 6.65
C GLN A 110 12.61 5.42 5.24
N GLY A 111 12.97 6.67 4.94
CA GLY A 111 13.02 7.18 3.59
C GLY A 111 11.69 7.46 2.90
N LEU A 112 10.57 7.49 3.61
CA LEU A 112 9.30 7.96 3.08
C LEU A 112 9.10 9.44 3.41
N ASP A 113 8.59 10.19 2.44
CA ASP A 113 8.18 11.58 2.66
C ASP A 113 6.77 11.64 3.27
N VAL A 114 5.90 10.73 2.86
CA VAL A 114 4.52 10.66 3.33
C VAL A 114 3.93 9.27 3.07
N VAL A 115 2.96 8.88 3.87
CA VAL A 115 2.16 7.66 3.70
C VAL A 115 0.72 8.01 3.33
N VAL A 116 0.19 7.34 2.33
CA VAL A 116 -1.24 7.38 1.97
C VAL A 116 -1.91 6.11 2.48
N ILE A 117 -2.94 6.28 3.30
CA ILE A 117 -3.67 5.18 3.91
C ILE A 117 -4.88 4.84 3.03
N MET A 118 -4.90 3.63 2.46
CA MET A 118 -5.98 3.10 1.63
C MET A 118 -6.73 1.96 2.32
N LEU A 119 -6.67 1.91 3.65
CA LEU A 119 -7.43 0.95 4.44
C LEU A 119 -8.87 1.42 4.62
N HIS A 120 -9.80 0.47 4.57
CA HIS A 120 -11.23 0.72 4.78
C HIS A 120 -11.75 -0.10 5.96
N GLY A 121 -12.81 0.41 6.63
CA GLY A 121 -13.44 -0.26 7.76
C GLY A 121 -12.57 -0.28 9.02
N PRO A 122 -12.82 -1.22 9.95
CA PRO A 122 -12.06 -1.34 11.19
C PRO A 122 -10.56 -1.45 10.96
N TYR A 123 -9.76 -0.88 11.86
CA TYR A 123 -8.30 -0.72 11.81
C TYR A 123 -7.78 0.27 10.74
N GLY A 124 -8.61 0.75 9.84
CA GLY A 124 -8.23 1.78 8.86
C GLY A 124 -8.91 3.13 9.09
N GLU A 125 -10.17 3.09 9.58
CA GLU A 125 -11.00 4.29 9.79
C GLU A 125 -11.27 4.58 11.27
N ASP A 126 -10.83 3.71 12.17
CA ASP A 126 -11.07 3.78 13.62
C ASP A 126 -9.87 4.32 14.43
N CYS A 127 -9.03 5.12 13.82
CA CYS A 127 -7.80 5.70 14.38
C CYS A 127 -6.66 4.70 14.72
N THR A 128 -6.83 3.42 14.56
CA THR A 128 -5.81 2.43 14.95
C THR A 128 -4.50 2.61 14.17
N ILE A 129 -4.56 2.65 12.84
CA ILE A 129 -3.37 2.80 12.00
C ILE A 129 -2.76 4.21 12.11
N GLN A 130 -3.61 5.23 12.24
CA GLN A 130 -3.18 6.60 12.44
C GLN A 130 -2.41 6.74 13.76
N GLY A 131 -2.90 6.13 14.83
CA GLY A 131 -2.22 6.11 16.12
C GLY A 131 -0.85 5.44 16.04
N LEU A 132 -0.73 4.34 15.31
CA LEU A 132 0.56 3.69 15.06
C LEU A 132 1.54 4.63 14.34
N PHE A 133 1.09 5.32 13.31
CA PHE A 133 1.93 6.23 12.55
C PHE A 133 2.33 7.47 13.36
N GLU A 134 1.44 8.00 14.18
CA GLU A 134 1.76 9.12 15.08
C GLU A 134 2.81 8.72 16.13
N LEU A 135 2.68 7.55 16.75
CA LEU A 135 3.65 7.03 17.70
C LEU A 135 5.02 6.74 17.06
N ALA A 136 5.02 6.37 15.79
CA ALA A 136 6.23 6.07 15.03
C ALA A 136 6.83 7.30 14.31
N ASP A 137 6.21 8.47 14.45
CA ASP A 137 6.60 9.71 13.77
C ASP A 137 6.63 9.56 12.23
N VAL A 138 5.64 8.87 11.69
CA VAL A 138 5.47 8.66 10.26
C VAL A 138 4.44 9.64 9.71
N PRO A 139 4.80 10.57 8.82
CA PRO A 139 3.84 11.46 8.18
C PRO A 139 2.83 10.71 7.32
N TYR A 140 1.55 11.02 7.44
CA TYR A 140 0.50 10.39 6.63
C TYR A 140 -0.56 11.36 6.15
N VAL A 141 -1.24 11.00 5.07
CA VAL A 141 -2.37 11.72 4.51
C VAL A 141 -3.66 11.10 5.03
N GLY A 142 -4.51 11.93 5.62
CA GLY A 142 -5.80 11.52 6.15
C GLY A 142 -6.15 12.28 7.43
N ALA A 143 -7.31 11.95 7.98
CA ALA A 143 -7.74 12.49 9.26
C ALA A 143 -6.84 11.95 10.38
N GLY A 144 -6.45 12.83 11.29
CA GLY A 144 -5.67 12.45 12.48
C GLY A 144 -6.49 11.64 13.49
N VAL A 145 -5.83 11.16 14.55
CA VAL A 145 -6.44 10.31 15.58
C VAL A 145 -7.70 10.96 16.17
N LEU A 146 -7.65 12.24 16.50
CA LEU A 146 -8.80 12.96 17.10
C LEU A 146 -9.98 13.12 16.14
N ALA A 147 -9.73 13.18 14.83
CA ALA A 147 -10.77 13.33 13.83
C ALA A 147 -11.37 11.99 13.40
N SER A 148 -10.66 10.87 13.65
CA SER A 148 -11.08 9.52 13.31
C SER A 148 -11.70 8.76 14.50
N ALA A 149 -11.58 9.33 15.69
CA ALA A 149 -12.09 8.72 16.93
C ALA A 149 -13.61 8.84 17.09
#